data_dd66be87a06191c1de6b6d103354a061
#
_entry.id   dd66be87a06191c1de6b6d103354a061
#
_cell.length_a   1.000
_cell.length_b   1.000
_cell.length_c   1.000
_cell.angle_alpha   90.00
_cell.angle_beta   90.00
_cell.angle_gamma   90.00
#
_symmetry.space_group_name_H-M   'P 1'
#
loop_
_entity.id
_entity.type
_entity.pdbx_description
1 polymer ?
#
loop_
_entity_poly.entity_id
_entity_poly.type
_entity_poly.pdbx_seq_one_letter_code
_entity_poly.pdbx_strand_id
1 'polypeptide(L)'
;MPKIDISKLPARVGSPNYPAPFRHVCAGRHKTALGNAAGLTQFGVNLTKLEPGAATALRHWHEQEDEFVYVLQGECVLIEDDGEVTLQAGDSAGWKANVPNGHCIVNRSTSDVLLLEVGTRAKSERSHYPGSDLKFERDDGVVRVLHKSGEPY
;
A
#
# COMPACT_ATOMS: atom_id res chain seq x y z
N MET A 1 -22.94 4.91 17.70
CA MET A 1 -22.27 4.73 16.41
C MET A 1 -21.07 5.64 16.34
N PRO A 2 -19.90 5.10 16.20
CA PRO A 2 -18.72 5.93 16.23
C PRO A 2 -18.51 6.59 14.85
N LYS A 3 -18.83 7.88 14.77
CA LYS A 3 -18.23 8.71 13.74
C LYS A 3 -16.72 8.75 13.99
N ILE A 4 -15.92 8.36 13.01
CA ILE A 4 -14.47 8.45 13.10
C ILE A 4 -14.09 9.91 12.87
N ASP A 5 -13.45 10.52 13.86
CA ASP A 5 -12.84 11.86 13.73
C ASP A 5 -11.41 11.67 13.19
N ILE A 6 -11.27 11.75 11.87
CA ILE A 6 -10.00 11.52 11.17
C ILE A 6 -8.93 12.50 11.65
N SER A 7 -9.29 13.74 12.04
CA SER A 7 -8.33 14.74 12.47
C SER A 7 -7.57 14.37 13.76
N LYS A 8 -8.11 13.43 14.53
CA LYS A 8 -7.51 12.92 15.78
C LYS A 8 -6.72 11.64 15.60
N LEU A 9 -6.71 11.05 14.40
CA LEU A 9 -5.99 9.82 14.16
C LEU A 9 -4.54 10.11 13.74
N PRO A 10 -3.58 9.33 14.24
CA PRO A 10 -2.19 9.46 13.81
C PRO A 10 -2.03 8.94 12.38
N ALA A 11 -1.32 9.69 11.56
CA ALA A 11 -0.82 9.21 10.28
C ALA A 11 0.57 8.59 10.47
N ARG A 12 0.75 7.38 9.96
CA ARG A 12 2.08 6.76 9.86
C ARG A 12 2.77 7.27 8.60
N VAL A 13 3.94 7.88 8.76
CA VAL A 13 4.75 8.39 7.65
C VAL A 13 5.74 7.31 7.18
N GLY A 14 5.87 7.15 5.89
CA GLY A 14 6.77 6.19 5.27
C GLY A 14 6.34 4.73 5.42
N SER A 15 7.30 3.81 5.26
CA SER A 15 7.13 2.38 5.47
C SER A 15 8.20 1.86 6.43
N PRO A 16 7.94 1.79 7.74
CA PRO A 16 8.93 1.32 8.71
C PRO A 16 9.32 -0.15 8.52
N ASN A 17 8.47 -0.93 7.87
CA ASN A 17 8.73 -2.35 7.58
C ASN A 17 9.71 -2.57 6.42
N TYR A 18 9.95 -1.55 5.60
CA TYR A 18 10.95 -1.67 4.54
C TYR A 18 12.37 -1.55 5.10
N PRO A 19 13.29 -2.43 4.68
CA PRO A 19 14.70 -2.29 5.01
C PRO A 19 15.27 -1.00 4.40
N ALA A 20 16.41 -0.55 4.95
CA ALA A 20 17.00 0.76 4.63
C ALA A 20 17.09 1.10 3.12
N PRO A 21 17.50 0.18 2.23
CA PRO A 21 17.61 0.48 0.81
C PRO A 21 16.30 0.91 0.14
N PHE A 22 15.14 0.52 0.70
CA PHE A 22 13.83 0.73 0.07
C PHE A 22 12.94 1.77 0.77
N ARG A 23 13.34 2.29 1.93
CA ARG A 23 12.52 3.23 2.73
C ARG A 23 12.19 4.52 2.01
N HIS A 24 13.09 4.99 1.15
CA HIS A 24 12.93 6.25 0.43
C HIS A 24 11.71 6.27 -0.49
N VAL A 25 11.29 5.11 -1.02
CA VAL A 25 10.15 5.01 -1.95
C VAL A 25 8.85 5.54 -1.35
N CYS A 26 8.67 5.33 -0.05
CA CYS A 26 7.46 5.75 0.68
C CYS A 26 7.70 6.96 1.59
N ALA A 27 8.79 7.70 1.47
CA ALA A 27 9.15 8.75 2.41
C ALA A 27 8.05 9.82 2.60
N GLY A 28 7.37 10.22 1.51
CA GLY A 28 6.25 11.18 1.51
C GLY A 28 4.87 10.52 1.55
N ARG A 29 4.76 9.26 1.98
CA ARG A 29 3.47 8.58 2.16
C ARG A 29 2.98 8.72 3.61
N HIS A 30 1.76 9.26 3.79
CA HIS A 30 1.09 9.38 5.08
C HIS A 30 -0.14 8.49 5.08
N LYS A 31 -0.16 7.45 5.91
CA LYS A 31 -1.24 6.46 5.96
C LYS A 31 -1.96 6.50 7.30
N THR A 32 -3.26 6.80 7.28
CA THR A 32 -4.16 6.80 8.46
C THR A 32 -5.06 5.56 8.41
N ALA A 33 -4.98 4.70 9.42
CA ALA A 33 -5.68 3.41 9.46
C ALA A 33 -7.12 3.58 9.99
N LEU A 34 -8.06 3.97 9.12
CA LEU A 34 -9.48 4.18 9.47
C LEU A 34 -10.15 2.89 9.94
N GLY A 35 -9.86 1.77 9.29
CA GLY A 35 -10.41 0.47 9.68
C GLY A 35 -10.02 0.05 11.09
N ASN A 36 -8.78 0.33 11.51
CA ASN A 36 -8.34 0.05 12.87
C ASN A 36 -9.08 0.92 13.89
N ALA A 37 -9.28 2.20 13.58
CA ALA A 37 -10.04 3.11 14.44
C ALA A 37 -11.52 2.67 14.60
N ALA A 38 -12.06 1.98 13.60
CA ALA A 38 -13.40 1.39 13.65
C ALA A 38 -13.43 -0.01 14.28
N GLY A 39 -12.28 -0.62 14.63
CA GLY A 39 -12.19 -1.98 15.15
C GLY A 39 -12.44 -3.07 14.08
N LEU A 40 -12.27 -2.76 12.80
CA LEU A 40 -12.47 -3.73 11.72
C LEU A 40 -11.32 -4.74 11.68
N THR A 41 -11.66 -6.01 11.51
CA THR A 41 -10.69 -7.13 11.57
C THR A 41 -10.57 -7.89 10.25
N GLN A 42 -11.61 -7.93 9.42
CA GLN A 42 -11.63 -8.72 8.19
C GLN A 42 -10.92 -8.04 7.02
N PHE A 43 -10.90 -6.72 7.01
CA PHE A 43 -10.22 -5.92 6.00
C PHE A 43 -9.67 -4.62 6.59
N GLY A 44 -8.66 -4.08 5.94
CA GLY A 44 -8.10 -2.77 6.22
C GLY A 44 -8.79 -1.69 5.41
N VAL A 45 -8.98 -0.51 6.01
CA VAL A 45 -9.37 0.72 5.31
C VAL A 45 -8.39 1.79 5.72
N ASN A 46 -7.71 2.36 4.75
CA ASN A 46 -6.70 3.39 4.99
C ASN A 46 -6.98 4.64 4.15
N LEU A 47 -6.82 5.78 4.77
CA LEU A 47 -6.69 7.04 4.05
C LEU A 47 -5.20 7.30 3.85
N THR A 48 -4.77 7.38 2.59
CA THR A 48 -3.36 7.53 2.23
C THR A 48 -3.17 8.82 1.46
N LYS A 49 -2.32 9.70 2.00
CA LYS A 49 -1.83 10.89 1.30
C LYS A 49 -0.45 10.59 0.73
N LEU A 50 -0.26 10.94 -0.54
CA LEU A 50 1.05 10.89 -1.21
C LEU A 50 1.49 12.32 -1.55
N GLU A 51 2.60 12.74 -1.00
CA GLU A 51 3.29 13.96 -1.41
C GLU A 51 3.88 13.79 -2.83
N PRO A 52 4.20 14.88 -3.54
CA PRO A 52 4.89 14.79 -4.83
C PRO A 52 6.14 13.90 -4.77
N GLY A 53 6.25 12.93 -5.68
CA GLY A 53 7.32 11.96 -5.76
C GLY A 53 7.16 10.71 -4.89
N ALA A 54 6.19 10.67 -3.98
CA ALA A 54 5.96 9.51 -3.13
C ALA A 54 5.18 8.39 -3.83
N ALA A 55 5.40 7.14 -3.39
CA ALA A 55 4.65 5.98 -3.84
C ALA A 55 3.90 5.28 -2.69
N THR A 56 2.84 4.55 -3.03
CA THR A 56 2.11 3.71 -2.06
C THR A 56 2.99 2.60 -1.50
N ALA A 57 3.80 2.00 -2.35
CA ALA A 57 4.71 0.90 -2.03
C ALA A 57 5.75 0.75 -3.14
N LEU A 58 6.72 -0.15 -2.96
CA LEU A 58 7.39 -0.80 -4.09
C LEU A 58 6.37 -1.62 -4.87
N ARG A 59 6.59 -1.79 -6.17
CA ARG A 59 5.73 -2.63 -7.00
C ARG A 59 5.69 -4.06 -6.45
N HIS A 60 4.48 -4.55 -6.15
CA HIS A 60 4.27 -5.83 -5.47
C HIS A 60 2.90 -6.42 -5.79
N TRP A 61 2.74 -7.71 -5.51
CA TRP A 61 1.46 -8.42 -5.52
C TRP A 61 1.34 -9.36 -4.33
N HIS A 62 0.11 -9.75 -3.99
CA HIS A 62 -0.25 -10.52 -2.80
C HIS A 62 -0.77 -11.91 -3.15
N GLU A 63 -0.39 -12.93 -2.35
CA GLU A 63 -0.93 -14.29 -2.53
C GLU A 63 -2.34 -14.45 -1.96
N GLN A 64 -2.64 -13.82 -0.82
CA GLN A 64 -3.87 -14.07 -0.06
C GLN A 64 -4.74 -12.83 0.13
N GLU A 65 -4.26 -11.64 -0.19
CA GLU A 65 -4.98 -10.39 0.08
C GLU A 65 -5.43 -9.73 -1.22
N ASP A 66 -6.75 -9.46 -1.31
CA ASP A 66 -7.30 -8.57 -2.34
C ASP A 66 -7.01 -7.13 -1.95
N GLU A 67 -6.75 -6.28 -2.93
CA GLU A 67 -6.57 -4.85 -2.74
C GLU A 67 -7.48 -4.04 -3.68
N PHE A 68 -7.91 -2.90 -3.19
CA PHE A 68 -8.70 -1.92 -3.93
C PHE A 68 -8.25 -0.51 -3.55
N VAL A 69 -8.22 0.37 -4.53
CA VAL A 69 -7.95 1.79 -4.33
C VAL A 69 -8.98 2.65 -5.04
N TYR A 70 -9.34 3.77 -4.41
CA TYR A 70 -10.15 4.83 -5.00
C TYR A 70 -9.41 6.15 -4.84
N VAL A 71 -9.28 6.92 -5.92
CA VAL A 71 -8.64 8.24 -5.90
C VAL A 71 -9.66 9.28 -5.43
N LEU A 72 -9.44 9.83 -4.24
CA LEU A 72 -10.31 10.85 -3.65
C LEU A 72 -9.97 12.25 -4.15
N GLN A 73 -8.68 12.52 -4.37
CA GLN A 73 -8.18 13.82 -4.78
C GLN A 73 -6.85 13.70 -5.51
N GLY A 74 -6.63 14.56 -6.51
CA GLY A 74 -5.39 14.68 -7.25
C GLY A 74 -5.31 13.74 -8.45
N GLU A 75 -4.10 13.62 -8.98
CA GLU A 75 -3.73 12.78 -10.11
C GLU A 75 -2.50 11.97 -9.75
N CYS A 76 -2.50 10.68 -10.06
CA CYS A 76 -1.40 9.76 -9.80
C CYS A 76 -1.22 8.78 -10.96
N VAL A 77 -0.10 8.05 -10.94
CA VAL A 77 0.21 7.03 -11.95
C VAL A 77 0.16 5.67 -11.30
N LEU A 78 -0.70 4.79 -11.79
CA LEU A 78 -0.67 3.37 -11.52
C LEU A 78 0.37 2.73 -12.43
N ILE A 79 1.28 1.95 -11.84
CA ILE A 79 2.33 1.19 -12.55
C ILE A 79 2.04 -0.29 -12.33
N GLU A 80 1.91 -1.04 -13.41
CA GLU A 80 1.69 -2.50 -13.43
C GLU A 80 2.74 -3.20 -14.30
N ASP A 81 2.65 -4.53 -14.42
CA ASP A 81 3.62 -5.30 -15.20
C ASP A 81 3.55 -5.01 -16.70
N ASP A 82 2.38 -4.65 -17.21
CA ASP A 82 2.10 -4.37 -18.61
C ASP A 82 2.10 -2.87 -18.98
N GLY A 83 2.38 -1.99 -18.02
CA GLY A 83 2.51 -0.57 -18.31
C GLY A 83 2.04 0.37 -17.21
N GLU A 84 1.77 1.59 -17.62
CA GLU A 84 1.37 2.68 -16.71
C GLU A 84 0.06 3.31 -17.18
N VAL A 85 -0.77 3.71 -16.22
CA VAL A 85 -2.00 4.46 -16.50
C VAL A 85 -2.16 5.59 -15.50
N THR A 86 -2.60 6.76 -15.97
CA THR A 86 -2.92 7.89 -15.11
C THR A 86 -4.31 7.70 -14.50
N LEU A 87 -4.41 7.84 -13.19
CA LEU A 87 -5.66 7.86 -12.44
C LEU A 87 -5.92 9.26 -11.90
N GLN A 88 -7.17 9.69 -11.96
CA GLN A 88 -7.65 10.98 -11.46
C GLN A 88 -8.70 10.79 -10.36
N ALA A 89 -9.05 11.86 -9.66
CA ALA A 89 -10.12 11.81 -8.67
C ALA A 89 -11.41 11.24 -9.27
N GLY A 90 -11.94 10.19 -8.64
CA GLY A 90 -13.09 9.41 -9.12
C GLY A 90 -12.71 8.07 -9.75
N ASP A 91 -11.46 7.87 -10.15
CA ASP A 91 -10.99 6.59 -10.68
C ASP A 91 -10.70 5.58 -9.56
N SER A 92 -10.71 4.31 -9.93
CA SER A 92 -10.41 3.20 -9.03
C SER A 92 -9.64 2.10 -9.72
N ALA A 93 -8.91 1.31 -8.93
CA ALA A 93 -8.23 0.10 -9.36
C ALA A 93 -8.34 -0.98 -8.29
N GLY A 94 -8.16 -2.24 -8.67
CA GLY A 94 -8.22 -3.34 -7.71
C GLY A 94 -7.48 -4.58 -8.21
N TRP A 95 -6.91 -5.31 -7.27
CA TRP A 95 -6.07 -6.48 -7.54
C TRP A 95 -6.57 -7.65 -6.72
N LYS A 96 -6.88 -8.72 -7.43
CA LYS A 96 -7.29 -9.97 -6.81
C LYS A 96 -6.06 -10.69 -6.27
N ALA A 97 -6.21 -11.29 -5.10
CA ALA A 97 -5.21 -12.19 -4.52
C ALA A 97 -4.76 -13.28 -5.52
N ASN A 98 -3.50 -13.64 -5.42
CA ASN A 98 -2.86 -14.68 -6.22
C ASN A 98 -2.85 -14.42 -7.74
N VAL A 99 -2.90 -13.16 -8.14
CA VAL A 99 -2.64 -12.74 -9.52
C VAL A 99 -1.27 -12.06 -9.55
N PRO A 100 -0.27 -12.65 -10.24
CA PRO A 100 1.11 -12.16 -10.22
C PRO A 100 1.28 -10.92 -11.14
N ASN A 101 0.53 -9.86 -10.86
CA ASN A 101 0.64 -8.55 -11.49
C ASN A 101 1.14 -7.55 -10.45
N GLY A 102 2.43 -7.25 -10.48
CA GLY A 102 3.03 -6.31 -9.56
C GLY A 102 2.54 -4.89 -9.82
N HIS A 103 2.05 -4.22 -8.79
CA HIS A 103 1.47 -2.89 -8.91
C HIS A 103 1.97 -1.92 -7.82
N CYS A 104 1.98 -0.65 -8.13
CA CYS A 104 2.11 0.45 -7.18
C CYS A 104 1.52 1.74 -7.77
N ILE A 105 1.21 2.69 -6.91
CA ILE A 105 0.76 4.03 -7.31
C ILE A 105 1.82 5.05 -6.91
N VAL A 106 2.16 5.94 -7.84
CA VAL A 106 3.16 6.99 -7.66
C VAL A 106 2.53 8.34 -7.92
N ASN A 107 2.76 9.30 -7.03
CA ASN A 107 2.40 10.69 -7.27
C ASN A 107 3.50 11.38 -8.06
N ARG A 108 3.31 11.52 -9.37
CA ARG A 108 4.22 12.28 -10.27
C ARG A 108 3.77 13.72 -10.49
N SER A 109 2.67 14.13 -9.84
CA SER A 109 2.17 15.50 -9.92
C SER A 109 2.91 16.43 -8.96
N THR A 110 2.56 17.70 -9.00
CA THR A 110 3.12 18.75 -8.12
C THR A 110 2.28 19.02 -6.87
N SER A 111 1.19 18.29 -6.69
CA SER A 111 0.25 18.45 -5.57
C SER A 111 0.04 17.12 -4.84
N ASP A 112 -0.44 17.18 -3.60
CA ASP A 112 -0.78 16.00 -2.83
C ASP A 112 -1.90 15.18 -3.51
N VAL A 113 -1.78 13.86 -3.44
CA VAL A 113 -2.80 12.89 -3.86
C VAL A 113 -3.41 12.26 -2.62
N LEU A 114 -4.73 12.09 -2.62
CA LEU A 114 -5.45 11.42 -1.54
C LEU A 114 -6.15 10.18 -2.07
N LEU A 115 -5.85 9.04 -1.45
CA LEU A 115 -6.35 7.72 -1.83
C LEU A 115 -7.13 7.10 -0.66
N LEU A 116 -8.20 6.36 -0.99
CA LEU A 116 -8.81 5.39 -0.09
C LEU A 116 -8.33 4.00 -0.52
N GLU A 117 -7.60 3.33 0.36
CA GLU A 117 -7.11 1.96 0.14
C GLU A 117 -7.93 0.98 1.00
N VAL A 118 -8.41 -0.09 0.40
CA VAL A 118 -9.11 -1.19 1.07
C VAL A 118 -8.44 -2.49 0.70
N GLY A 119 -8.13 -3.33 1.68
CA GLY A 119 -7.53 -4.65 1.41
C GLY A 119 -7.95 -5.66 2.46
N THR A 120 -8.07 -6.91 2.06
CA THR A 120 -8.37 -8.00 2.99
C THR A 120 -7.23 -8.21 3.98
N ARG A 121 -7.49 -8.94 5.07
CA ARG A 121 -6.50 -9.26 6.11
C ARG A 121 -6.43 -10.77 6.27
N ALA A 122 -5.50 -11.39 5.57
CA ALA A 122 -5.19 -12.80 5.74
C ALA A 122 -4.34 -13.03 6.99
N LYS A 123 -4.50 -14.17 7.66
CA LYS A 123 -3.63 -14.55 8.79
C LYS A 123 -2.21 -14.87 8.32
N SER A 124 -2.10 -15.52 7.16
CA SER A 124 -0.83 -15.78 6.48
C SER A 124 -0.83 -15.05 5.15
N GLU A 125 0.26 -14.40 4.81
CA GLU A 125 0.43 -13.63 3.57
C GLU A 125 1.86 -13.73 3.06
N ARG A 126 2.00 -13.72 1.75
CA ARG A 126 3.27 -13.58 1.04
C ARG A 126 3.12 -12.47 0.00
N SER A 127 3.96 -11.44 0.11
CA SER A 127 4.01 -10.38 -0.90
C SER A 127 5.29 -10.50 -1.71
N HIS A 128 5.15 -10.43 -3.02
CA HIS A 128 6.23 -10.55 -3.97
C HIS A 128 6.54 -9.20 -4.60
N TYR A 129 7.81 -8.89 -4.77
CA TYR A 129 8.30 -7.59 -5.26
C TYR A 129 9.07 -7.77 -6.59
N PRO A 130 8.40 -7.74 -7.75
CA PRO A 130 9.08 -7.77 -9.05
C PRO A 130 10.11 -6.64 -9.16
N GLY A 131 11.34 -6.95 -9.59
CA GLY A 131 12.40 -5.96 -9.75
C GLY A 131 13.15 -5.56 -8.47
N SER A 132 12.75 -6.03 -7.28
CA SER A 132 13.44 -5.78 -6.01
C SER A 132 13.86 -7.08 -5.36
N ASP A 133 15.01 -7.10 -4.67
CA ASP A 133 15.45 -8.24 -3.88
C ASP A 133 14.77 -8.20 -2.50
N LEU A 134 13.46 -8.36 -2.52
CA LEU A 134 12.60 -8.23 -1.36
C LEU A 134 11.48 -9.27 -1.40
N LYS A 135 11.20 -9.86 -0.26
CA LYS A 135 10.08 -10.75 0.01
C LYS A 135 9.50 -10.42 1.38
N PHE A 136 8.20 -10.35 1.46
CA PHE A 136 7.49 -10.16 2.73
C PHE A 136 6.69 -11.41 3.04
N GLU A 137 6.79 -11.85 4.29
CA GLU A 137 6.00 -12.97 4.80
C GLU A 137 5.34 -12.58 6.12
N ARG A 138 4.11 -13.02 6.31
CA ARG A 138 3.39 -12.93 7.57
C ARG A 138 2.73 -14.27 7.86
N ASP A 139 2.97 -14.82 9.05
CA ASP A 139 2.31 -16.01 9.55
C ASP A 139 1.85 -15.75 11.00
N ASP A 140 0.54 -15.84 11.25
CA ASP A 140 -0.10 -15.60 12.55
C ASP A 140 0.41 -14.32 13.27
N GLY A 141 0.57 -13.24 12.50
CA GLY A 141 1.01 -11.95 13.01
C GLY A 141 2.53 -11.77 13.10
N VAL A 142 3.32 -12.81 12.90
CA VAL A 142 4.79 -12.72 12.79
C VAL A 142 5.16 -12.26 11.40
N VAL A 143 5.80 -11.10 11.31
CA VAL A 143 6.25 -10.50 10.05
C VAL A 143 7.74 -10.77 9.85
N ARG A 144 8.11 -11.22 8.64
CA ARG A 144 9.48 -11.37 8.18
C ARG A 144 9.67 -10.57 6.91
N VAL A 145 10.78 -9.88 6.83
CA VAL A 145 11.22 -9.14 5.64
C VAL A 145 12.56 -9.75 5.21
N LEU A 146 12.56 -10.34 4.04
CA LEU A 146 13.63 -11.24 3.59
C LEU A 146 14.14 -10.81 2.22
N HIS A 147 15.37 -11.17 1.93
CA HIS A 147 15.88 -11.29 0.56
C HIS A 147 15.11 -12.38 -0.21
N LYS A 148 15.13 -12.36 -1.53
CA LYS A 148 14.54 -13.44 -2.34
C LYS A 148 15.21 -14.79 -2.09
N SER A 149 16.47 -14.80 -1.63
CA SER A 149 17.17 -16.00 -1.17
C SER A 149 16.55 -16.63 0.09
N GLY A 150 15.78 -15.86 0.87
CA GLY A 150 15.25 -16.27 2.17
C GLY A 150 16.06 -15.77 3.38
N GLU A 151 17.19 -15.13 3.15
CA GLU A 151 17.97 -14.50 4.23
C GLU A 151 17.27 -13.25 4.77
N PRO A 152 17.30 -12.98 6.09
CA PRO A 152 16.71 -11.78 6.67
C PRO A 152 17.50 -10.51 6.30
N TYR A 153 16.77 -9.38 6.21
CA TYR A 153 17.38 -8.07 6.11
C TYR A 153 17.94 -7.58 7.44
#